data_c20106ac72bf2df9602710803bb7b62a
#
_entry.id   c20106ac72bf2df9602710803bb7b62a
#
_cell.length_a   1.000
_cell.length_b   1.000
_cell.length_c   1.000
_cell.angle_alpha   90.00
_cell.angle_beta   90.00
_cell.angle_gamma   90.00
#
_symmetry.space_group_name_H-M   'P 1'
#
loop_
_entity.id
_entity.type
_entity.pdbx_description
1 polymer ?
#
loop_
_entity_poly.entity_id
_entity_poly.type
_entity_poly.pdbx_seq_one_letter_code
_entity_poly.pdbx_strand_id
1 'polypeptide(L)'
;MTSTSVDQGIQRHIPIIGDINTKSSLAYRATRGAVGVVNGLQMALGEAYINGLEIPDPALKAIFHTSLSALFKNFPALLAPYEWVLHETENVAEGANDLMKVHYDRPQAMLNRMLGNWDVIYPKYSMGLWEKGAADLEQSQMQMIDDLIEKLDIQDGDNILDFGCGWGCIPNYVMSKFPNVRFTGVNLSHEQCDYMRHKMQDPKSYLGSGRFTLVEGDINEVEFEEPFDKILSVGVFCHVGNLTHAFRKVASILKPGGKFFLHIITVRTPNNVSSVYTHKYIFPHGRYWSFDTPPSINKDLKTIKRWYMNGINYHKTMAAWLQNFDDSYEEIKDLDYGIDFEKFRRIWRFYLIWLCTSFATCDGEINGNGQFLMVHA
;
A
#
# COMPACT_ATOMS: atom_id res chain seq x y z
N MET A 1 11.82 -11.37 23.41
CA MET A 1 12.43 -10.02 23.35
C MET A 1 13.00 -9.89 21.94
N THR A 2 12.18 -9.56 20.98
CA THR A 2 12.59 -9.29 19.62
C THR A 2 12.55 -7.78 19.44
N SER A 3 13.72 -7.18 19.40
CA SER A 3 13.90 -5.76 19.18
C SER A 3 13.30 -5.41 17.82
N THR A 4 12.25 -4.61 17.80
CA THR A 4 11.98 -3.73 16.69
C THR A 4 13.19 -2.82 16.55
N SER A 5 14.16 -3.23 15.75
CA SER A 5 15.33 -2.42 15.49
C SER A 5 14.84 -1.12 14.88
N VAL A 6 14.91 -0.04 15.64
CA VAL A 6 15.01 1.30 15.08
C VAL A 6 16.18 1.20 14.12
N ASP A 7 15.91 1.13 12.84
CA ASP A 7 16.96 1.03 11.81
C ASP A 7 17.74 2.34 11.84
N GLN A 8 18.76 2.39 12.71
CA GLN A 8 19.76 3.44 12.68
C GLN A 8 20.53 3.24 11.39
N GLY A 9 20.00 3.87 10.33
CA GLY A 9 20.61 4.08 9.04
C GLY A 9 21.83 3.21 8.73
N ILE A 10 21.63 1.93 8.39
CA ILE A 10 22.62 1.25 7.57
C ILE A 10 22.50 1.92 6.19
N GLN A 11 23.23 3.02 6.03
CA GLN A 11 23.61 3.48 4.71
C GLN A 11 24.41 2.34 4.07
N ARG A 12 23.72 1.40 3.44
CA ARG A 12 24.36 0.56 2.43
C ARG A 12 24.62 1.51 1.26
N HIS A 13 25.78 2.16 1.34
CA HIS A 13 26.37 2.83 0.20
C HIS A 13 26.63 1.74 -0.84
N ILE A 14 25.68 1.53 -1.75
CA ILE A 14 25.93 0.75 -2.95
C ILE A 14 26.84 1.65 -3.76
N PRO A 15 28.08 1.23 -4.10
CA PRO A 15 28.98 2.05 -4.89
C PRO A 15 28.28 2.39 -6.20
N ILE A 16 27.99 3.65 -6.41
CA ILE A 16 27.39 4.15 -7.65
C ILE A 16 28.45 4.01 -8.73
N ILE A 17 28.23 3.13 -9.68
CA ILE A 17 29.10 2.98 -10.85
C ILE A 17 28.68 4.05 -11.87
N GLY A 18 29.33 5.21 -11.79
CA GLY A 18 29.16 6.30 -12.74
C GLY A 18 28.00 7.26 -12.45
N ASP A 19 27.92 8.36 -13.19
CA ASP A 19 26.87 9.36 -13.09
C ASP A 19 25.55 8.79 -13.60
N ILE A 20 24.71 8.33 -12.70
CA ILE A 20 23.44 7.65 -12.97
C ILE A 20 22.37 8.63 -13.47
N ASN A 21 22.62 9.92 -13.40
CA ASN A 21 21.69 10.98 -13.77
C ASN A 21 21.38 11.04 -15.28
N THR A 22 22.01 10.21 -16.10
CA THR A 22 21.72 10.18 -17.53
C THR A 22 21.02 8.88 -17.92
N LYS A 23 19.80 8.98 -18.43
CA LYS A 23 19.06 7.88 -19.08
C LYS A 23 19.86 7.18 -20.20
N SER A 24 21.02 7.71 -20.57
CA SER A 24 21.93 7.20 -21.57
C SER A 24 23.06 6.32 -21.01
N SER A 25 23.22 6.21 -19.67
CA SER A 25 24.28 5.39 -19.09
C SER A 25 24.13 3.91 -19.45
N LEU A 26 25.27 3.22 -19.65
CA LEU A 26 25.25 1.78 -19.94
C LEU A 26 24.59 0.98 -18.82
N ALA A 27 24.81 1.37 -17.56
CA ALA A 27 24.18 0.76 -16.40
C ALA A 27 22.66 0.91 -16.44
N TYR A 28 22.13 2.09 -16.75
CA TYR A 28 20.69 2.31 -16.92
C TYR A 28 20.10 1.42 -18.03
N ARG A 29 20.74 1.36 -19.20
CA ARG A 29 20.26 0.53 -20.32
C ARG A 29 20.32 -0.96 -20.01
N ALA A 30 21.38 -1.44 -19.36
CA ALA A 30 21.51 -2.83 -18.92
C ALA A 30 20.43 -3.21 -17.89
N THR A 31 20.21 -2.37 -16.91
CA THR A 31 19.17 -2.56 -15.90
C THR A 31 17.78 -2.58 -16.53
N ARG A 32 17.49 -1.61 -17.39
CA ARG A 32 16.21 -1.56 -18.11
C ARG A 32 16.01 -2.80 -18.96
N GLY A 33 17.05 -3.32 -19.60
CA GLY A 33 17.02 -4.57 -20.36
C GLY A 33 16.67 -5.76 -19.46
N ALA A 34 17.38 -5.93 -18.34
CA ALA A 34 17.16 -7.03 -17.39
C ALA A 34 15.75 -7.01 -16.79
N VAL A 35 15.30 -5.84 -16.33
CA VAL A 35 13.93 -5.66 -15.80
C VAL A 35 12.90 -5.88 -16.92
N GLY A 36 13.18 -5.42 -18.15
CA GLY A 36 12.32 -5.67 -19.31
C GLY A 36 12.13 -7.14 -19.60
N VAL A 37 13.19 -7.95 -19.51
CA VAL A 37 13.12 -9.40 -19.68
C VAL A 37 12.27 -10.05 -18.57
N VAL A 38 12.51 -9.71 -17.31
CA VAL A 38 11.73 -10.26 -16.19
C VAL A 38 10.26 -9.87 -16.31
N ASN A 39 9.96 -8.60 -16.60
CA ASN A 39 8.59 -8.14 -16.81
C ASN A 39 7.94 -8.79 -18.03
N GLY A 40 8.68 -8.99 -19.14
CA GLY A 40 8.19 -9.67 -20.32
C GLY A 40 7.83 -11.13 -20.05
N LEU A 41 8.68 -11.85 -19.32
CA LEU A 41 8.41 -13.23 -18.92
C LEU A 41 7.21 -13.33 -17.97
N GLN A 42 7.14 -12.45 -16.98
CA GLN A 42 5.99 -12.39 -16.07
C GLN A 42 4.69 -12.11 -16.84
N MET A 43 4.74 -11.16 -17.75
CA MET A 43 3.57 -10.80 -18.56
C MET A 43 3.13 -11.95 -19.46
N ALA A 44 4.06 -12.62 -20.16
CA ALA A 44 3.74 -13.77 -21.00
C ALA A 44 3.16 -14.93 -20.18
N LEU A 45 3.73 -15.22 -19.01
CA LEU A 45 3.22 -16.23 -18.09
C LEU A 45 1.82 -15.88 -17.57
N GLY A 46 1.60 -14.61 -17.19
CA GLY A 46 0.31 -14.10 -16.74
C GLY A 46 -0.76 -14.21 -17.83
N GLU A 47 -0.45 -13.81 -19.06
CA GLU A 47 -1.38 -13.93 -20.21
C GLU A 47 -1.72 -15.40 -20.49
N ALA A 48 -0.73 -16.29 -20.48
CA ALA A 48 -0.97 -17.72 -20.67
C ALA A 48 -1.87 -18.28 -19.56
N TYR A 49 -1.60 -17.93 -18.30
CA TYR A 49 -2.41 -18.35 -17.15
C TYR A 49 -3.86 -17.81 -17.25
N ILE A 50 -4.05 -16.53 -17.60
CA ILE A 50 -5.36 -15.91 -17.79
C ILE A 50 -6.14 -16.62 -18.92
N ASN A 51 -5.44 -17.02 -19.99
CA ASN A 51 -6.03 -17.70 -21.14
C ASN A 51 -6.17 -19.22 -20.98
N GLY A 52 -6.04 -19.75 -19.76
CA GLY A 52 -6.38 -21.12 -19.44
C GLY A 52 -5.21 -22.09 -19.24
N LEU A 53 -3.94 -21.60 -19.29
CA LEU A 53 -2.81 -22.46 -18.90
C LEU A 53 -2.93 -22.84 -17.42
N GLU A 54 -3.03 -24.12 -17.14
CA GLU A 54 -3.07 -24.65 -15.76
C GLU A 54 -1.65 -24.78 -15.22
N ILE A 55 -1.37 -24.05 -14.16
CA ILE A 55 -0.10 -24.13 -13.41
C ILE A 55 -0.46 -24.31 -11.94
N PRO A 56 -0.01 -25.37 -11.28
CA PRO A 56 -0.19 -25.52 -9.84
C PRO A 56 0.43 -24.36 -9.06
N ASP A 57 -0.26 -23.85 -8.04
CA ASP A 57 0.21 -22.71 -7.22
C ASP A 57 1.64 -22.89 -6.69
N PRO A 58 2.06 -24.09 -6.18
CA PRO A 58 3.44 -24.28 -5.73
C PRO A 58 4.47 -24.07 -6.85
N ALA A 59 4.15 -24.49 -8.09
CA ALA A 59 5.04 -24.31 -9.24
C ALA A 59 5.12 -22.83 -9.62
N LEU A 60 3.98 -22.13 -9.66
CA LEU A 60 3.92 -20.70 -9.94
C LEU A 60 4.69 -19.87 -8.90
N LYS A 61 4.50 -20.19 -7.61
CA LYS A 61 5.27 -19.59 -6.50
C LYS A 61 6.77 -19.85 -6.63
N ALA A 62 7.18 -21.07 -6.99
CA ALA A 62 8.59 -21.42 -7.18
C ALA A 62 9.23 -20.64 -8.34
N ILE A 63 8.52 -20.48 -9.46
CA ILE A 63 8.99 -19.68 -10.60
C ILE A 63 9.20 -18.23 -10.17
N PHE A 64 8.24 -17.63 -9.48
CA PHE A 64 8.34 -16.24 -9.01
C PHE A 64 9.44 -16.06 -7.98
N HIS A 65 9.49 -16.94 -6.98
CA HIS A 65 10.54 -16.89 -5.94
C HIS A 65 11.93 -16.99 -6.54
N THR A 66 12.15 -17.92 -7.46
CA THR A 66 13.46 -18.12 -8.09
C THR A 66 13.87 -16.92 -8.93
N SER A 67 12.96 -16.42 -9.78
CA SER A 67 13.26 -15.28 -10.65
C SER A 67 13.52 -13.99 -9.87
N LEU A 68 12.71 -13.70 -8.84
CA LEU A 68 12.89 -12.53 -7.99
C LEU A 68 14.15 -12.64 -7.12
N SER A 69 14.40 -13.82 -6.53
CA SER A 69 15.62 -14.04 -5.74
C SER A 69 16.88 -13.88 -6.59
N ALA A 70 16.87 -14.41 -7.81
CA ALA A 70 17.99 -14.22 -8.74
C ALA A 70 18.18 -12.73 -9.08
N LEU A 71 17.09 -12.01 -9.36
CA LEU A 71 17.14 -10.59 -9.66
C LEU A 71 17.70 -9.79 -8.48
N PHE A 72 17.12 -9.92 -7.30
CA PHE A 72 17.49 -9.10 -6.14
C PHE A 72 18.83 -9.46 -5.53
N LYS A 73 19.22 -10.75 -5.50
CA LYS A 73 20.51 -11.17 -4.93
C LYS A 73 21.70 -10.87 -5.84
N ASN A 74 21.51 -11.04 -7.16
CA ASN A 74 22.61 -10.94 -8.11
C ASN A 74 22.74 -9.56 -8.78
N PHE A 75 21.64 -8.80 -8.82
CA PHE A 75 21.58 -7.53 -9.58
C PHE A 75 21.10 -6.32 -8.76
N PRO A 76 21.32 -6.22 -7.43
CA PRO A 76 20.80 -5.09 -6.66
C PRO A 76 21.33 -3.75 -7.16
N ALA A 77 22.57 -3.69 -7.62
CA ALA A 77 23.17 -2.48 -8.22
C ALA A 77 22.56 -2.13 -9.58
N LEU A 78 22.06 -3.10 -10.34
CA LEU A 78 21.40 -2.87 -11.62
C LEU A 78 20.01 -2.26 -11.49
N LEU A 79 19.42 -2.28 -10.32
CA LEU A 79 18.09 -1.71 -10.03
C LEU A 79 18.17 -0.25 -9.58
N ALA A 80 19.36 0.22 -9.17
CA ALA A 80 19.60 1.59 -8.71
C ALA A 80 19.12 2.70 -9.67
N PRO A 81 19.30 2.60 -11.01
CA PRO A 81 18.89 3.67 -11.92
C PRO A 81 17.40 3.95 -12.02
N TYR A 82 16.53 3.10 -11.48
CA TYR A 82 15.07 3.28 -11.58
C TYR A 82 14.48 4.27 -10.57
N GLU A 83 15.18 4.62 -9.51
CA GLU A 83 14.74 5.65 -8.56
C GLU A 83 14.54 7.04 -9.19
N TRP A 84 15.18 7.28 -10.31
CA TRP A 84 15.21 8.59 -11.00
C TRP A 84 14.00 8.85 -11.90
N VAL A 85 13.06 7.92 -11.98
CA VAL A 85 11.80 8.14 -12.69
C VAL A 85 10.75 8.71 -11.72
N LEU A 86 11.15 9.68 -10.91
CA LEU A 86 10.23 10.59 -10.25
C LEU A 86 9.61 11.46 -11.36
N HIS A 87 8.38 11.15 -11.75
CA HIS A 87 7.62 12.07 -12.59
C HIS A 87 7.22 13.24 -11.69
N GLU A 88 7.91 14.36 -11.84
CA GLU A 88 7.44 15.64 -11.34
C GLU A 88 6.26 16.07 -12.22
N THR A 89 5.08 15.61 -11.86
CA THR A 89 3.82 16.08 -12.44
C THR A 89 3.25 17.18 -11.55
N GLU A 90 2.42 18.05 -12.12
CA GLU A 90 1.75 19.08 -11.33
C GLU A 90 0.75 18.48 -10.33
N ASN A 91 0.25 17.26 -10.60
CA ASN A 91 -0.71 16.56 -9.77
C ASN A 91 -0.02 15.67 -8.71
N VAL A 92 -0.59 15.61 -7.51
CA VAL A 92 -0.15 14.69 -6.43
C VAL A 92 -0.35 13.24 -6.87
N ALA A 93 -1.52 12.90 -7.40
CA ALA A 93 -1.86 11.57 -7.90
C ALA A 93 -2.30 11.64 -9.37
N GLU A 94 -1.86 10.67 -10.17
CA GLU A 94 -2.22 10.53 -11.58
C GLU A 94 -3.12 9.31 -11.78
N GLY A 95 -4.06 9.40 -12.75
CA GLY A 95 -4.87 8.26 -13.16
C GLY A 95 -5.79 7.73 -12.06
N ALA A 96 -6.16 8.57 -11.09
CA ALA A 96 -7.01 8.17 -9.97
C ALA A 96 -8.35 7.57 -10.44
N ASN A 97 -8.98 8.12 -11.46
CA ASN A 97 -10.22 7.60 -12.05
C ASN A 97 -10.01 6.22 -12.72
N ASP A 98 -8.88 6.00 -13.38
CA ASP A 98 -8.57 4.70 -13.98
C ASP A 98 -8.33 3.64 -12.90
N LEU A 99 -7.64 4.03 -11.83
CA LEU A 99 -7.41 3.19 -10.67
C LEU A 99 -8.73 2.77 -9.99
N MET A 100 -9.66 3.72 -9.79
CA MET A 100 -10.98 3.41 -9.23
C MET A 100 -11.68 2.36 -10.07
N LYS A 101 -11.85 2.59 -11.37
CA LYS A 101 -12.53 1.66 -12.30
C LYS A 101 -11.89 0.28 -12.37
N VAL A 102 -10.56 0.21 -12.34
CA VAL A 102 -9.85 -1.08 -12.52
C VAL A 102 -9.78 -1.87 -11.21
N HIS A 103 -9.64 -1.21 -10.08
CA HIS A 103 -9.30 -1.89 -8.83
C HIS A 103 -10.28 -1.71 -7.68
N TYR A 104 -10.74 -0.49 -7.43
CA TYR A 104 -11.55 -0.20 -6.23
C TYR A 104 -13.06 -0.28 -6.47
N ASP A 105 -13.54 0.00 -7.67
CA ASP A 105 -14.95 -0.16 -8.03
C ASP A 105 -15.26 -1.63 -8.40
N ARG A 106 -14.93 -2.55 -7.50
CA ARG A 106 -15.22 -3.98 -7.63
C ARG A 106 -16.42 -4.35 -6.76
N PRO A 107 -17.14 -5.44 -7.10
CA PRO A 107 -18.29 -5.85 -6.29
C PRO A 107 -17.91 -5.91 -4.81
N GLN A 108 -18.57 -5.09 -3.99
CA GLN A 108 -18.34 -5.03 -2.54
C GLN A 108 -18.42 -6.41 -1.90
N ALA A 109 -19.34 -7.26 -2.39
CA ALA A 109 -19.49 -8.63 -1.89
C ALA A 109 -18.23 -9.48 -2.07
N MET A 110 -17.47 -9.30 -3.17
CA MET A 110 -16.20 -9.99 -3.38
C MET A 110 -15.14 -9.50 -2.40
N LEU A 111 -14.99 -8.17 -2.26
CA LEU A 111 -14.06 -7.59 -1.29
C LEU A 111 -14.41 -7.96 0.15
N ASN A 112 -15.71 -8.04 0.45
CA ASN A 112 -16.24 -8.47 1.75
C ASN A 112 -15.77 -9.87 2.14
N ARG A 113 -15.71 -10.77 1.16
CA ARG A 113 -15.23 -12.14 1.40
C ARG A 113 -13.69 -12.19 1.48
N MET A 114 -13.01 -11.50 0.59
CA MET A 114 -11.56 -11.55 0.49
C MET A 114 -10.85 -10.89 1.68
N LEU A 115 -11.31 -9.73 2.14
CA LEU A 115 -10.60 -8.91 3.13
C LEU A 115 -10.81 -9.30 4.58
N GLY A 116 -11.57 -10.37 4.84
CA GLY A 116 -11.79 -10.91 6.19
C GLY A 116 -13.19 -10.64 6.73
N ASN A 117 -13.38 -10.83 8.03
CA ASN A 117 -14.68 -10.72 8.68
C ASN A 117 -14.98 -9.26 9.09
N TRP A 118 -15.88 -8.61 8.36
CA TRP A 118 -16.25 -7.21 8.53
C TRP A 118 -17.10 -6.95 9.79
N ASP A 119 -17.63 -8.00 10.43
CA ASP A 119 -18.32 -7.87 11.73
C ASP A 119 -17.32 -7.76 12.89
N VAL A 120 -16.09 -8.24 12.69
CA VAL A 120 -15.01 -8.17 13.70
C VAL A 120 -14.22 -6.87 13.57
N ILE A 121 -13.80 -6.54 12.34
CA ILE A 121 -13.10 -5.29 12.02
C ILE A 121 -13.50 -4.83 10.62
N TYR A 122 -13.70 -3.53 10.43
CA TYR A 122 -14.00 -3.00 9.10
C TYR A 122 -12.87 -3.32 8.10
N PRO A 123 -13.21 -3.45 6.81
CA PRO A 123 -12.21 -3.88 5.83
C PRO A 123 -11.02 -2.93 5.78
N LYS A 124 -9.85 -3.53 5.71
CA LYS A 124 -8.59 -2.81 5.57
C LYS A 124 -7.76 -3.45 4.46
N TYR A 125 -7.66 -2.77 3.32
CA TYR A 125 -6.93 -3.25 2.16
C TYR A 125 -5.45 -2.83 2.20
N SER A 126 -4.79 -3.20 3.29
CA SER A 126 -3.38 -2.95 3.50
C SER A 126 -2.78 -4.02 4.42
N MET A 127 -1.46 -4.01 4.60
CA MET A 127 -0.72 -5.00 5.40
C MET A 127 -1.29 -5.15 6.82
N GLY A 128 -1.47 -6.38 7.29
CA GLY A 128 -1.64 -6.73 8.71
C GLY A 128 -0.29 -6.90 9.40
N LEU A 129 -0.23 -6.76 10.72
CA LEU A 129 0.97 -6.95 11.52
C LEU A 129 0.91 -8.33 12.22
N TRP A 130 1.71 -9.29 11.72
CA TRP A 130 1.70 -10.67 12.18
C TRP A 130 2.81 -11.00 13.18
N GLU A 131 3.88 -10.22 13.18
CA GLU A 131 5.06 -10.48 14.01
C GLU A 131 4.82 -10.32 15.52
N LYS A 132 3.70 -9.70 15.92
CA LYS A 132 3.25 -9.61 17.32
C LYS A 132 2.40 -10.82 17.74
N GLY A 133 2.37 -11.90 16.95
CA GLY A 133 1.70 -13.15 17.31
C GLY A 133 0.21 -13.19 16.96
N ALA A 134 -0.23 -12.45 15.94
CA ALA A 134 -1.61 -12.54 15.45
C ALA A 134 -1.95 -13.97 15.02
N ALA A 135 -3.10 -14.48 15.47
CA ALA A 135 -3.58 -15.82 15.14
C ALA A 135 -4.31 -15.85 13.79
N ASP A 136 -4.92 -14.73 13.40
CA ASP A 136 -5.76 -14.59 12.20
C ASP A 136 -5.57 -13.22 11.54
N LEU A 137 -6.25 -13.03 10.40
CA LEU A 137 -6.20 -11.81 9.62
C LEU A 137 -6.72 -10.61 10.41
N GLU A 138 -7.83 -10.75 11.09
CA GLU A 138 -8.50 -9.69 11.86
C GLU A 138 -7.60 -9.19 12.99
N GLN A 139 -7.00 -10.08 13.76
CA GLN A 139 -6.03 -9.72 14.79
C GLN A 139 -4.81 -9.00 14.21
N SER A 140 -4.31 -9.48 13.05
CA SER A 140 -3.19 -8.81 12.38
C SER A 140 -3.52 -7.39 11.95
N GLN A 141 -4.77 -7.14 11.56
CA GLN A 141 -5.25 -5.81 11.19
C GLN A 141 -5.37 -4.90 12.42
N MET A 142 -5.92 -5.41 13.54
CA MET A 142 -5.99 -4.68 14.81
C MET A 142 -4.61 -4.32 15.34
N GLN A 143 -3.68 -5.30 15.35
CA GLN A 143 -2.30 -5.08 15.79
C GLN A 143 -1.56 -4.04 14.95
N MET A 144 -1.86 -3.96 13.64
CA MET A 144 -1.32 -2.92 12.78
C MET A 144 -1.84 -1.53 13.15
N ILE A 145 -3.13 -1.41 13.52
CA ILE A 145 -3.70 -0.11 13.95
C ILE A 145 -3.17 0.25 15.34
N ASP A 146 -3.03 -0.70 16.26
CA ASP A 146 -2.43 -0.45 17.57
C ASP A 146 -0.99 0.04 17.46
N ASP A 147 -0.21 -0.54 16.56
CA ASP A 147 1.16 -0.11 16.25
C ASP A 147 1.20 1.33 15.68
N LEU A 148 0.21 1.67 14.83
CA LEU A 148 0.05 3.03 14.31
C LEU A 148 -0.31 4.01 15.42
N ILE A 149 -1.25 3.67 16.31
CA ILE A 149 -1.66 4.50 17.46
C ILE A 149 -0.43 4.85 18.32
N GLU A 150 0.37 3.85 18.65
CA GLU A 150 1.60 4.02 19.44
C GLU A 150 2.62 4.90 18.71
N LYS A 151 2.90 4.64 17.43
CA LYS A 151 3.92 5.34 16.65
C LYS A 151 3.56 6.78 16.34
N LEU A 152 2.29 7.04 16.00
CA LEU A 152 1.79 8.38 15.76
C LEU A 152 1.57 9.15 17.07
N ASP A 153 1.56 8.44 18.22
CA ASP A 153 1.31 9.00 19.54
C ASP A 153 -0.06 9.70 19.59
N ILE A 154 -1.12 8.94 19.24
CA ILE A 154 -2.49 9.44 19.29
C ILE A 154 -2.92 9.67 20.73
N GLN A 155 -3.41 10.86 21.01
CA GLN A 155 -3.94 11.25 22.31
C GLN A 155 -5.44 11.49 22.25
N ASP A 156 -6.13 11.29 23.39
CA ASP A 156 -7.55 11.60 23.44
C ASP A 156 -7.79 13.10 23.26
N GLY A 157 -8.72 13.44 22.36
CA GLY A 157 -8.99 14.81 21.96
C GLY A 157 -8.29 15.27 20.68
N ASP A 158 -7.36 14.49 20.10
CA ASP A 158 -6.72 14.81 18.82
C ASP A 158 -7.77 14.97 17.69
N ASN A 159 -7.55 15.97 16.82
CA ASN A 159 -8.23 16.12 15.54
C ASN A 159 -7.35 15.50 14.45
N ILE A 160 -7.80 14.40 13.85
CA ILE A 160 -6.98 13.53 12.98
C ILE A 160 -7.53 13.54 11.56
N LEU A 161 -6.65 13.67 10.57
CA LEU A 161 -6.97 13.42 9.17
C LEU A 161 -6.47 12.03 8.76
N ASP A 162 -7.37 11.20 8.23
CA ASP A 162 -7.02 9.95 7.52
C ASP A 162 -7.06 10.22 6.01
N PHE A 163 -5.88 10.32 5.43
CA PHE A 163 -5.68 10.71 4.04
C PHE A 163 -5.71 9.49 3.13
N GLY A 164 -6.93 9.08 2.75
CA GLY A 164 -7.26 7.86 2.05
C GLY A 164 -7.83 6.78 2.98
N CYS A 165 -8.94 7.09 3.64
CA CYS A 165 -9.46 6.31 4.77
C CYS A 165 -10.11 4.95 4.39
N GLY A 166 -10.19 4.61 3.10
CA GLY A 166 -10.78 3.36 2.64
C GLY A 166 -12.21 3.16 3.13
N TRP A 167 -12.49 2.06 3.79
CA TRP A 167 -13.80 1.76 4.40
C TRP A 167 -13.97 2.30 5.82
N GLY A 168 -13.10 3.22 6.27
CA GLY A 168 -13.19 3.80 7.60
C GLY A 168 -12.71 2.89 8.74
N CYS A 169 -11.90 1.87 8.43
CA CYS A 169 -11.39 0.92 9.41
C CYS A 169 -10.61 1.59 10.53
N ILE A 170 -9.62 2.41 10.19
CA ILE A 170 -8.77 3.08 11.17
C ILE A 170 -9.56 4.07 12.02
N PRO A 171 -10.35 5.00 11.44
CA PRO A 171 -11.18 5.91 12.23
C PRO A 171 -12.12 5.17 13.18
N ASN A 172 -12.84 4.13 12.70
CA ASN A 172 -13.77 3.39 13.53
C ASN A 172 -13.07 2.73 14.72
N TYR A 173 -11.94 2.06 14.48
CA TYR A 173 -11.19 1.37 15.52
C TYR A 173 -10.57 2.34 16.55
N VAL A 174 -9.96 3.43 16.10
CA VAL A 174 -9.34 4.42 16.99
C VAL A 174 -10.38 5.12 17.83
N MET A 175 -11.51 5.55 17.25
CA MET A 175 -12.62 6.19 17.99
C MET A 175 -13.29 5.25 19.00
N SER A 176 -13.15 3.93 18.83
CA SER A 176 -13.61 2.97 19.85
C SER A 176 -12.75 3.00 21.11
N LYS A 177 -11.50 3.38 21.00
CA LYS A 177 -10.52 3.43 22.09
C LYS A 177 -10.40 4.81 22.75
N PHE A 178 -10.64 5.87 21.99
CA PHE A 178 -10.48 7.25 22.42
C PHE A 178 -11.81 8.02 22.30
N PRO A 179 -12.46 8.36 23.41
CA PRO A 179 -13.82 8.90 23.41
C PRO A 179 -13.93 10.32 22.85
N ASN A 180 -12.85 11.11 22.84
CA ASN A 180 -12.87 12.50 22.41
C ASN A 180 -12.10 12.76 21.09
N VAL A 181 -11.45 11.73 20.52
CA VAL A 181 -10.79 11.86 19.23
C VAL A 181 -11.82 12.13 18.12
N ARG A 182 -11.48 13.04 17.22
CA ARG A 182 -12.25 13.37 16.01
C ARG A 182 -11.45 12.99 14.77
N PHE A 183 -12.14 12.46 13.77
CA PHE A 183 -11.54 12.12 12.48
C PHE A 183 -12.22 12.84 11.32
N THR A 184 -11.39 13.30 10.38
CA THR A 184 -11.81 13.57 9.01
C THR A 184 -11.21 12.52 8.11
N GLY A 185 -12.03 11.79 7.37
CA GLY A 185 -11.58 10.81 6.39
C GLY A 185 -11.78 11.33 4.97
N VAL A 186 -10.72 11.34 4.15
CA VAL A 186 -10.81 11.65 2.72
C VAL A 186 -10.77 10.37 1.92
N ASN A 187 -11.66 10.22 0.95
CA ASN A 187 -11.66 9.09 0.04
C ASN A 187 -12.23 9.47 -1.33
N LEU A 188 -11.68 8.88 -2.39
CA LEU A 188 -12.12 9.11 -3.76
C LEU A 188 -13.13 8.06 -4.24
N SER A 189 -13.08 6.83 -3.70
CA SER A 189 -13.97 5.73 -4.10
C SER A 189 -15.39 5.97 -3.61
N HIS A 190 -16.31 6.11 -4.55
CA HIS A 190 -17.74 6.27 -4.27
C HIS A 190 -18.30 5.08 -3.49
N GLU A 191 -17.98 3.85 -3.88
CA GLU A 191 -18.41 2.61 -3.23
C GLU A 191 -17.97 2.56 -1.75
N GLN A 192 -16.72 2.96 -1.47
CA GLN A 192 -16.22 3.00 -0.10
C GLN A 192 -16.87 4.12 0.71
N CYS A 193 -17.12 5.27 0.09
CA CYS A 193 -17.83 6.36 0.72
C CYS A 193 -19.28 5.98 1.07
N ASP A 194 -19.98 5.29 0.18
CA ASP A 194 -21.35 4.83 0.42
C ASP A 194 -21.41 3.80 1.57
N TYR A 195 -20.45 2.87 1.61
CA TYR A 195 -20.34 1.97 2.76
C TYR A 195 -20.17 2.75 4.07
N MET A 196 -19.27 3.74 4.11
CA MET A 196 -19.09 4.57 5.31
C MET A 196 -20.33 5.36 5.66
N ARG A 197 -21.06 5.94 4.69
CA ARG A 197 -22.36 6.63 4.91
C ARG A 197 -23.40 5.70 5.56
N HIS A 198 -23.47 4.45 5.11
CA HIS A 198 -24.33 3.46 5.76
C HIS A 198 -23.88 3.17 7.20
N LYS A 199 -22.57 3.03 7.42
CA LYS A 199 -22.03 2.81 8.77
C LYS A 199 -22.17 4.02 9.68
N MET A 200 -22.21 5.23 9.15
CA MET A 200 -22.51 6.44 9.92
C MET A 200 -23.97 6.47 10.43
N GLN A 201 -24.87 5.69 9.85
CA GLN A 201 -26.25 5.52 10.30
C GLN A 201 -26.41 4.35 11.28
N ASP A 202 -25.43 3.48 11.42
CA ASP A 202 -25.44 2.33 12.32
C ASP A 202 -25.06 2.78 13.75
N PRO A 203 -25.95 2.64 14.75
CA PRO A 203 -25.67 3.06 16.13
C PRO A 203 -24.55 2.25 16.80
N LYS A 204 -24.15 1.11 16.22
CA LYS A 204 -23.01 0.31 16.69
C LYS A 204 -21.67 0.77 16.11
N SER A 205 -21.71 1.62 15.10
CA SER A 205 -20.50 2.14 14.43
C SER A 205 -20.02 3.42 15.10
N TYR A 206 -18.75 3.50 15.39
CA TYR A 206 -18.13 4.74 15.86
C TYR A 206 -18.07 5.82 14.77
N LEU A 207 -18.20 5.45 13.48
CA LEU A 207 -18.36 6.42 12.40
C LEU A 207 -19.67 7.22 12.56
N GLY A 208 -20.71 6.63 13.16
CA GLY A 208 -21.98 7.30 13.47
C GLY A 208 -21.99 8.14 14.76
N SER A 209 -20.87 8.22 15.48
CA SER A 209 -20.77 8.90 16.77
C SER A 209 -20.82 10.44 16.74
N GLY A 210 -20.91 11.06 15.55
CA GLY A 210 -20.82 12.51 15.37
C GLY A 210 -19.38 13.06 15.43
N ARG A 211 -18.38 12.18 15.57
CA ARG A 211 -16.94 12.54 15.64
C ARG A 211 -16.19 12.22 14.34
N PHE A 212 -16.86 11.67 13.34
CA PHE A 212 -16.31 11.36 12.03
C PHE A 212 -16.93 12.26 10.96
N THR A 213 -16.07 12.90 10.16
CA THR A 213 -16.46 13.65 8.97
C THR A 213 -15.92 12.93 7.75
N LEU A 214 -16.79 12.59 6.81
CA LEU A 214 -16.41 12.00 5.53
C LEU A 214 -16.35 13.09 4.45
N VAL A 215 -15.21 13.14 3.76
CA VAL A 215 -15.00 13.98 2.59
C VAL A 215 -14.76 13.08 1.38
N GLU A 216 -15.75 13.00 0.47
CA GLU A 216 -15.58 12.33 -0.82
C GLU A 216 -14.94 13.31 -1.80
N GLY A 217 -13.72 13.03 -2.26
CA GLY A 217 -13.01 13.92 -3.17
C GLY A 217 -11.59 13.50 -3.45
N ASP A 218 -11.03 14.12 -4.49
CA ASP A 218 -9.65 13.94 -4.88
C ASP A 218 -8.71 14.64 -3.91
N ILE A 219 -7.70 13.93 -3.47
CA ILE A 219 -6.62 14.45 -2.62
C ILE A 219 -5.93 15.71 -3.21
N ASN A 220 -5.96 15.86 -4.54
CA ASN A 220 -5.43 17.03 -5.22
C ASN A 220 -6.27 18.31 -4.96
N GLU A 221 -7.60 18.14 -4.82
CA GLU A 221 -8.58 19.23 -4.87
C GLU A 221 -9.15 19.59 -3.48
N VAL A 222 -9.19 18.60 -2.57
CA VAL A 222 -9.79 18.80 -1.24
C VAL A 222 -9.04 19.88 -0.45
N GLU A 223 -9.78 20.83 0.07
CA GLU A 223 -9.32 21.89 0.98
C GLU A 223 -9.93 21.71 2.37
N PHE A 224 -9.24 22.17 3.39
CA PHE A 224 -9.68 22.06 4.79
C PHE A 224 -9.66 23.45 5.45
N GLU A 225 -10.71 23.76 6.21
CA GLU A 225 -10.82 25.05 6.91
C GLU A 225 -9.86 25.15 8.09
N GLU A 226 -9.58 24.04 8.77
CA GLU A 226 -8.71 23.98 9.95
C GLU A 226 -7.62 22.92 9.82
N PRO A 227 -6.41 23.18 10.33
CA PRO A 227 -5.34 22.22 10.35
C PRO A 227 -5.57 21.12 11.40
N PHE A 228 -4.85 19.99 11.28
CA PHE A 228 -4.98 18.79 12.07
C PHE A 228 -3.83 18.62 13.07
N ASP A 229 -4.12 18.01 14.22
CA ASP A 229 -3.10 17.64 15.22
C ASP A 229 -2.25 16.47 14.71
N LYS A 230 -2.91 15.52 14.04
CA LYS A 230 -2.29 14.34 13.44
C LYS A 230 -2.83 14.16 12.03
N ILE A 231 -1.96 13.70 11.16
CA ILE A 231 -2.35 13.23 9.83
C ILE A 231 -1.79 11.82 9.67
N LEU A 232 -2.56 10.92 9.07
CA LEU A 232 -2.09 9.59 8.70
C LEU A 232 -2.46 9.27 7.24
N SER A 233 -1.68 8.41 6.62
CA SER A 233 -2.00 7.83 5.33
C SER A 233 -1.47 6.41 5.25
N VAL A 234 -2.33 5.45 4.94
CA VAL A 234 -2.01 4.03 4.93
C VAL A 234 -2.37 3.41 3.59
N GLY A 235 -1.34 3.05 2.81
CA GLY A 235 -1.50 2.36 1.53
C GLY A 235 -1.94 3.25 0.36
N VAL A 236 -1.87 4.58 0.47
CA VAL A 236 -2.33 5.52 -0.57
C VAL A 236 -1.18 6.07 -1.40
N PHE A 237 -0.06 6.42 -0.77
CA PHE A 237 1.07 7.09 -1.43
C PHE A 237 1.81 6.21 -2.45
N CYS A 238 1.49 4.93 -2.56
CA CYS A 238 1.90 4.09 -3.69
C CYS A 238 1.19 4.48 -5.02
N HIS A 239 0.15 5.30 -4.96
CA HIS A 239 -0.55 5.87 -6.13
C HIS A 239 -0.19 7.34 -6.37
N VAL A 240 0.62 7.93 -5.51
CA VAL A 240 1.08 9.31 -5.61
C VAL A 240 2.27 9.39 -6.57
N GLY A 241 2.15 10.19 -7.63
CA GLY A 241 3.22 10.41 -8.62
C GLY A 241 4.25 11.43 -8.15
N ASN A 242 3.81 12.46 -7.43
CA ASN A 242 4.63 13.55 -6.93
C ASN A 242 4.62 13.62 -5.40
N LEU A 243 5.54 12.90 -4.77
CA LEU A 243 5.67 12.89 -3.31
C LEU A 243 6.00 14.26 -2.73
N THR A 244 6.79 15.07 -3.44
CA THR A 244 7.14 16.43 -2.99
C THR A 244 5.89 17.30 -2.85
N HIS A 245 4.99 17.24 -3.83
CA HIS A 245 3.71 17.95 -3.77
C HIS A 245 2.81 17.43 -2.65
N ALA A 246 2.73 16.10 -2.50
CA ALA A 246 1.95 15.48 -1.44
C ALA A 246 2.43 15.91 -0.05
N PHE A 247 3.75 15.91 0.18
CA PHE A 247 4.32 16.35 1.46
C PHE A 247 4.09 17.84 1.72
N ARG A 248 4.16 18.69 0.69
CA ARG A 248 3.82 20.13 0.81
C ARG A 248 2.36 20.32 1.22
N LYS A 249 1.43 19.58 0.58
CA LYS A 249 0.01 19.63 0.95
C LYS A 249 -0.21 19.15 2.39
N VAL A 250 0.41 18.06 2.80
CA VAL A 250 0.35 17.58 4.19
C VAL A 250 0.89 18.64 5.15
N ALA A 251 2.03 19.24 4.85
CA ALA A 251 2.62 20.28 5.69
C ALA A 251 1.70 21.52 5.84
N SER A 252 1.00 21.91 4.77
CA SER A 252 0.11 23.09 4.80
C SER A 252 -1.13 22.93 5.69
N ILE A 253 -1.53 21.68 5.96
CA ILE A 253 -2.73 21.33 6.76
C ILE A 253 -2.39 20.67 8.10
N LEU A 254 -1.11 20.54 8.44
CA LEU A 254 -0.64 20.03 9.72
C LEU A 254 -0.40 21.20 10.68
N LYS A 255 -0.92 21.12 11.91
CA LYS A 255 -0.67 22.14 12.95
C LYS A 255 0.83 22.23 13.29
N PRO A 256 1.32 23.38 13.73
CA PRO A 256 2.63 23.47 14.39
C PRO A 256 2.72 22.46 15.54
N GLY A 257 3.78 21.64 15.56
CA GLY A 257 3.93 20.54 16.51
C GLY A 257 3.11 19.29 16.21
N GLY A 258 2.29 19.30 15.17
CA GLY A 258 1.56 18.13 14.69
C GLY A 258 2.48 17.06 14.10
N LYS A 259 1.95 15.86 13.91
CA LYS A 259 2.68 14.71 13.38
C LYS A 259 1.98 14.09 12.17
N PHE A 260 2.75 13.73 11.17
CA PHE A 260 2.29 12.96 10.02
C PHE A 260 2.88 11.54 10.05
N PHE A 261 2.02 10.55 9.91
CA PHE A 261 2.40 9.13 9.81
C PHE A 261 2.10 8.61 8.40
N LEU A 262 3.13 8.17 7.70
CA LEU A 262 3.02 7.55 6.40
C LEU A 262 3.32 6.06 6.51
N HIS A 263 2.39 5.21 6.08
CA HIS A 263 2.59 3.77 5.89
C HIS A 263 2.40 3.42 4.41
N ILE A 264 3.45 2.92 3.78
CA ILE A 264 3.50 2.71 2.33
C ILE A 264 4.31 1.47 1.98
N ILE A 265 3.93 0.77 0.91
CA ILE A 265 4.75 -0.30 0.33
C ILE A 265 6.09 0.30 -0.11
N THR A 266 7.19 -0.32 0.33
CA THR A 266 8.54 0.09 -0.04
C THR A 266 9.42 -1.10 -0.39
N VAL A 267 10.46 -0.80 -1.15
CA VAL A 267 11.57 -1.72 -1.42
C VAL A 267 12.82 -1.21 -0.75
N ARG A 268 13.69 -2.10 -0.26
CA ARG A 268 15.00 -1.73 0.32
C ARG A 268 16.11 -1.60 -0.72
N THR A 269 15.76 -1.81 -1.99
CA THR A 269 16.61 -1.52 -3.12
C THR A 269 16.32 -0.10 -3.64
N PRO A 270 17.25 0.56 -4.29
CA PRO A 270 17.04 1.91 -4.85
C PRO A 270 16.15 1.91 -6.10
N ASN A 271 15.17 1.04 -6.22
CA ASN A 271 14.27 1.02 -7.37
C ASN A 271 12.80 1.19 -6.95
N ASN A 272 12.02 1.74 -7.84
CA ASN A 272 10.58 1.88 -7.71
C ASN A 272 9.82 1.11 -8.81
N VAL A 273 10.39 0.03 -9.33
CA VAL A 273 9.81 -0.69 -10.45
C VAL A 273 8.61 -1.51 -9.99
N SER A 274 7.45 -1.15 -10.50
CA SER A 274 6.26 -1.97 -10.44
C SER A 274 6.23 -2.96 -11.62
N SER A 275 5.52 -4.06 -11.45
CA SER A 275 5.32 -5.07 -12.48
C SER A 275 4.41 -4.54 -13.59
N VAL A 276 4.77 -4.79 -14.85
CA VAL A 276 3.94 -4.44 -16.02
C VAL A 276 2.57 -5.15 -15.95
N TYR A 277 2.55 -6.38 -15.43
CA TYR A 277 1.29 -7.11 -15.18
C TYR A 277 0.40 -6.37 -14.19
N THR A 278 0.97 -5.95 -13.07
CA THR A 278 0.25 -5.18 -12.03
C THR A 278 -0.30 -3.87 -12.59
N HIS A 279 0.48 -3.14 -13.37
CA HIS A 279 0.03 -1.91 -14.02
C HIS A 279 -1.11 -2.14 -15.00
N LYS A 280 -1.06 -3.24 -15.79
CA LYS A 280 -2.08 -3.51 -16.83
C LYS A 280 -3.41 -3.95 -16.22
N TYR A 281 -3.38 -4.79 -15.19
CA TYR A 281 -4.57 -5.52 -14.74
C TYR A 281 -5.11 -5.11 -13.38
N ILE A 282 -4.26 -4.51 -12.51
CA ILE A 282 -4.60 -4.30 -11.11
C ILE A 282 -4.47 -2.84 -10.69
N PHE A 283 -3.24 -2.29 -10.73
CA PHE A 283 -2.93 -0.95 -10.25
C PHE A 283 -2.31 -0.10 -11.36
N PRO A 284 -3.11 0.49 -12.26
CA PRO A 284 -2.61 1.52 -13.16
C PRO A 284 -1.88 2.59 -12.35
N HIS A 285 -0.69 2.99 -12.83
CA HIS A 285 0.16 4.01 -12.19
C HIS A 285 0.68 3.69 -10.78
N GLY A 286 0.47 2.48 -10.26
CA GLY A 286 1.00 2.06 -8.95
C GLY A 286 2.53 2.06 -8.90
N ARG A 287 3.12 2.46 -7.76
CA ARG A 287 4.57 2.61 -7.58
C ARG A 287 5.04 1.94 -6.30
N TYR A 288 6.23 1.35 -6.35
CA TYR A 288 6.97 0.92 -5.17
C TYR A 288 8.10 1.89 -4.92
N TRP A 289 7.99 2.66 -3.85
CA TRP A 289 9.03 3.60 -3.47
C TRP A 289 10.18 2.88 -2.76
N SER A 290 11.42 3.33 -2.98
CA SER A 290 12.50 2.92 -2.09
C SER A 290 12.23 3.39 -0.66
N PHE A 291 12.63 2.61 0.32
CA PHE A 291 12.52 2.96 1.74
C PHE A 291 13.25 4.26 2.10
N ASP A 292 14.26 4.63 1.31
CA ASP A 292 15.01 5.86 1.50
C ASP A 292 14.43 7.07 0.75
N THR A 293 13.49 6.87 -0.18
CA THR A 293 12.93 7.97 -0.99
C THR A 293 12.11 8.97 -0.16
N PRO A 294 11.09 8.57 0.65
CA PRO A 294 10.29 9.55 1.39
C PRO A 294 11.11 10.49 2.28
N PRO A 295 12.12 10.03 3.05
CA PRO A 295 12.92 10.94 3.85
C PRO A 295 13.88 11.81 3.04
N SER A 296 14.33 11.36 1.85
CA SER A 296 15.37 12.07 1.08
C SER A 296 14.86 13.22 0.25
N ILE A 297 13.61 13.13 -0.25
CA ILE A 297 13.02 14.15 -1.14
C ILE A 297 12.15 15.17 -0.42
N ASN A 298 11.91 14.99 0.86
CA ASN A 298 11.01 15.80 1.64
C ASN A 298 11.70 17.07 2.14
N LYS A 299 11.19 18.24 1.77
CA LYS A 299 11.70 19.55 2.18
C LYS A 299 10.77 20.27 3.14
N ASP A 300 9.49 19.97 3.11
CA ASP A 300 8.44 20.63 3.89
C ASP A 300 8.21 19.94 5.24
N LEU A 301 8.51 18.64 5.31
CA LEU A 301 8.41 17.81 6.52
C LEU A 301 9.74 17.10 6.79
N LYS A 302 10.11 16.98 8.04
CA LYS A 302 11.29 16.25 8.50
C LYS A 302 10.89 14.88 9.04
N THR A 303 11.47 13.81 8.50
CA THR A 303 11.32 12.46 9.05
C THR A 303 12.11 12.36 10.37
N ILE A 304 11.42 12.13 11.49
CA ILE A 304 12.02 12.00 12.81
C ILE A 304 12.20 10.55 13.25
N LYS A 305 11.37 9.63 12.73
CA LYS A 305 11.49 8.18 12.93
C LYS A 305 11.07 7.45 11.67
N ARG A 306 11.66 6.29 11.42
CA ARG A 306 11.25 5.39 10.34
C ARG A 306 11.40 3.93 10.78
N TRP A 307 10.52 3.07 10.28
CA TRP A 307 10.50 1.63 10.56
C TRP A 307 10.30 0.87 9.26
N TYR A 308 11.10 -0.15 9.04
CA TYR A 308 10.86 -1.10 7.98
C TYR A 308 10.05 -2.26 8.53
N MET A 309 8.88 -2.47 7.96
CA MET A 309 8.00 -3.59 8.28
C MET A 309 8.33 -4.72 7.31
N ASN A 310 8.85 -5.84 7.85
CA ASN A 310 9.29 -6.98 7.05
C ASN A 310 8.16 -7.51 6.17
N GLY A 311 8.50 -7.84 4.92
CA GLY A 311 7.56 -8.30 3.90
C GLY A 311 6.78 -9.55 4.27
N ILE A 312 7.28 -10.38 5.20
CA ILE A 312 6.55 -11.56 5.69
C ILE A 312 5.19 -11.19 6.29
N ASN A 313 5.04 -10.00 6.86
CA ASN A 313 3.74 -9.50 7.31
C ASN A 313 2.75 -9.37 6.14
N TYR A 314 3.20 -8.80 5.03
CA TYR A 314 2.33 -8.66 3.86
C TYR A 314 2.14 -9.98 3.12
N HIS A 315 3.18 -10.84 3.06
CA HIS A 315 3.06 -12.21 2.56
C HIS A 315 1.91 -12.97 3.25
N LYS A 316 1.88 -12.97 4.57
CA LYS A 316 0.81 -13.63 5.35
C LYS A 316 -0.55 -13.00 5.09
N THR A 317 -0.62 -11.68 4.99
CA THR A 317 -1.86 -10.95 4.67
C THR A 317 -2.39 -11.33 3.29
N MET A 318 -1.51 -11.35 2.27
CA MET A 318 -1.87 -11.74 0.91
C MET A 318 -2.25 -13.22 0.81
N ALA A 319 -1.60 -14.08 1.58
CA ALA A 319 -1.94 -15.50 1.65
C ALA A 319 -3.33 -15.72 2.23
N ALA A 320 -3.69 -14.98 3.30
CA ALA A 320 -5.03 -15.02 3.87
C ALA A 320 -6.09 -14.49 2.87
N TRP A 321 -5.81 -13.40 2.17
CA TRP A 321 -6.72 -12.89 1.14
C TRP A 321 -6.90 -13.85 -0.03
N LEU A 322 -5.82 -14.52 -0.49
CA LEU A 322 -5.90 -15.54 -1.54
C LEU A 322 -6.76 -16.72 -1.10
N GLN A 323 -6.55 -17.20 0.13
CA GLN A 323 -7.34 -18.29 0.68
C GLN A 323 -8.83 -17.92 0.78
N ASN A 324 -9.14 -16.76 1.36
CA ASN A 324 -10.51 -16.27 1.47
C ASN A 324 -11.17 -16.11 0.08
N PHE A 325 -10.44 -15.59 -0.90
CA PHE A 325 -10.91 -15.42 -2.27
C PHE A 325 -11.24 -16.77 -2.94
N ASP A 326 -10.37 -17.78 -2.75
CA ASP A 326 -10.60 -19.11 -3.28
C ASP A 326 -11.75 -19.85 -2.58
N ASP A 327 -11.84 -19.73 -1.26
CA ASP A 327 -12.89 -20.37 -0.45
C ASP A 327 -14.29 -19.76 -0.75
N SER A 328 -14.33 -18.53 -1.22
CA SER A 328 -15.58 -17.82 -1.53
C SER A 328 -16.08 -18.02 -2.96
N TYR A 329 -15.49 -18.95 -3.73
CA TYR A 329 -15.79 -19.14 -5.17
C TYR A 329 -17.30 -19.18 -5.45
N GLU A 330 -18.05 -20.05 -4.77
CA GLU A 330 -19.48 -20.24 -5.01
C GLU A 330 -20.33 -18.99 -4.69
N GLU A 331 -19.85 -18.15 -3.79
CA GLU A 331 -20.55 -16.95 -3.34
C GLU A 331 -20.30 -15.73 -4.24
N ILE A 332 -19.17 -15.73 -4.96
CA ILE A 332 -18.74 -14.58 -5.76
C ILE A 332 -18.82 -14.81 -7.27
N LYS A 333 -18.98 -16.06 -7.75
CA LYS A 333 -18.90 -16.39 -9.17
C LYS A 333 -19.97 -15.73 -10.04
N ASP A 334 -21.14 -15.44 -9.48
CA ASP A 334 -22.29 -14.88 -10.19
C ASP A 334 -22.39 -13.34 -10.07
N LEU A 335 -21.39 -12.68 -9.48
CA LEU A 335 -21.34 -11.21 -9.40
C LEU A 335 -20.93 -10.61 -10.74
N ASP A 336 -21.34 -9.37 -11.00
CA ASP A 336 -20.94 -8.65 -12.21
C ASP A 336 -19.51 -8.08 -12.09
N TYR A 337 -18.60 -8.56 -12.91
CA TYR A 337 -17.23 -8.10 -13.01
C TYR A 337 -16.94 -7.32 -14.30
N GLY A 338 -17.94 -7.15 -15.18
CA GLY A 338 -17.75 -6.58 -16.52
C GLY A 338 -16.98 -7.46 -17.49
N ILE A 339 -16.52 -8.63 -17.05
CA ILE A 339 -15.83 -9.67 -17.84
C ILE A 339 -16.21 -11.05 -17.31
N ASP A 340 -15.90 -12.10 -18.06
CA ASP A 340 -16.06 -13.48 -17.61
C ASP A 340 -15.40 -13.71 -16.26
N PHE A 341 -16.13 -14.39 -15.34
CA PHE A 341 -15.68 -14.59 -13.97
C PHE A 341 -14.38 -15.40 -13.88
N GLU A 342 -14.23 -16.49 -14.66
CA GLU A 342 -13.01 -17.29 -14.61
C GLU A 342 -11.80 -16.49 -15.09
N LYS A 343 -11.97 -15.64 -16.08
CA LYS A 343 -10.93 -14.71 -16.51
C LYS A 343 -10.58 -13.70 -15.43
N PHE A 344 -11.59 -13.10 -14.80
CA PHE A 344 -11.40 -12.20 -13.65
C PHE A 344 -10.67 -12.90 -12.51
N ARG A 345 -11.14 -14.09 -12.14
CA ARG A 345 -10.55 -14.91 -11.07
C ARG A 345 -9.08 -15.22 -11.33
N ARG A 346 -8.72 -15.63 -12.55
CA ARG A 346 -7.34 -15.90 -12.95
C ARG A 346 -6.46 -14.65 -12.87
N ILE A 347 -6.97 -13.47 -13.26
CA ILE A 347 -6.25 -12.20 -13.10
C ILE A 347 -5.94 -11.95 -11.63
N TRP A 348 -6.92 -12.06 -10.75
CA TRP A 348 -6.76 -11.77 -9.33
C TRP A 348 -5.89 -12.83 -8.62
N ARG A 349 -6.07 -14.11 -8.91
CA ARG A 349 -5.22 -15.17 -8.33
C ARG A 349 -3.75 -15.00 -8.73
N PHE A 350 -3.47 -14.74 -10.00
CA PHE A 350 -2.10 -14.51 -10.45
C PHE A 350 -1.46 -13.32 -9.72
N TYR A 351 -2.20 -12.23 -9.58
CA TYR A 351 -1.77 -11.06 -8.82
C TYR A 351 -1.49 -11.37 -7.35
N LEU A 352 -2.41 -12.04 -6.65
CA LEU A 352 -2.26 -12.39 -5.24
C LEU A 352 -1.09 -13.35 -5.02
N ILE A 353 -0.92 -14.36 -5.87
CA ILE A 353 0.20 -15.31 -5.83
C ILE A 353 1.53 -14.58 -6.09
N TRP A 354 1.55 -13.69 -7.08
CA TRP A 354 2.73 -12.88 -7.40
C TRP A 354 3.16 -12.03 -6.21
N LEU A 355 2.26 -11.25 -5.64
CA LEU A 355 2.58 -10.38 -4.51
C LEU A 355 2.92 -11.17 -3.25
N CYS A 356 2.15 -12.19 -2.94
CA CYS A 356 2.44 -13.10 -1.82
C CYS A 356 3.89 -13.60 -1.90
N THR A 357 4.32 -14.05 -3.09
CA THR A 357 5.69 -14.55 -3.30
C THR A 357 6.73 -13.42 -3.27
N SER A 358 6.41 -12.28 -3.87
CA SER A 358 7.30 -11.12 -3.92
C SER A 358 7.66 -10.61 -2.52
N PHE A 359 6.68 -10.52 -1.63
CA PHE A 359 6.90 -10.10 -0.25
C PHE A 359 7.66 -11.13 0.60
N ALA A 360 7.59 -12.42 0.27
CA ALA A 360 8.36 -13.46 0.95
C ALA A 360 9.80 -13.60 0.43
N THR A 361 10.11 -13.02 -0.73
CA THR A 361 11.43 -13.16 -1.35
C THR A 361 12.52 -12.57 -0.47
N CYS A 362 13.64 -13.27 -0.34
CA CYS A 362 14.76 -12.90 0.54
C CYS A 362 14.31 -12.69 2.00
N ASP A 363 13.46 -13.59 2.51
CA ASP A 363 12.93 -13.56 3.88
C ASP A 363 12.23 -12.24 4.25
N GLY A 364 11.59 -11.62 3.26
CA GLY A 364 10.88 -10.35 3.42
C GLY A 364 11.77 -9.11 3.57
N GLU A 365 13.07 -9.25 3.37
CA GLU A 365 14.04 -8.17 3.60
C GLU A 365 14.11 -7.16 2.45
N ILE A 366 13.53 -7.46 1.29
CA ILE A 366 13.60 -6.59 0.10
C ILE A 366 12.31 -5.81 -0.09
N ASN A 367 11.18 -6.50 -0.22
CA ASN A 367 9.87 -5.90 -0.39
C ASN A 367 9.13 -5.94 0.95
N GLY A 368 8.65 -4.81 1.40
CA GLY A 368 7.93 -4.68 2.66
C GLY A 368 7.17 -3.36 2.72
N ASN A 369 6.95 -2.86 3.90
CA ASN A 369 6.36 -1.54 4.09
C ASN A 369 7.29 -0.63 4.86
N GLY A 370 7.35 0.62 4.46
CA GLY A 370 7.96 1.71 5.24
C GLY A 370 6.91 2.41 6.08
N GLN A 371 7.26 2.66 7.32
CA GLN A 371 6.50 3.56 8.18
C GLN A 371 7.41 4.74 8.52
N PHE A 372 6.87 5.93 8.38
CA PHE A 372 7.62 7.17 8.56
C PHE A 372 6.82 8.12 9.45
N LEU A 373 7.44 8.60 10.53
CA LEU A 373 6.89 9.66 11.36
C LEU A 373 7.58 10.97 11.00
N MET A 374 6.79 11.94 10.62
CA MET A 374 7.26 13.23 10.13
C MET A 374 6.64 14.38 10.92
N VAL A 375 7.38 15.47 11.00
CA VAL A 375 6.95 16.75 11.59
C VAL A 375 7.32 17.89 10.63
N HIS A 376 6.88 19.11 10.86
CA HIS A 376 7.38 20.25 10.11
C HIS A 376 8.92 20.33 10.10
N ALA A 377 9.52 20.71 8.94
CA ALA A 377 10.95 20.81 8.74
C ALA A 377 11.60 21.91 9.58
#